data_c55705fdf7dbdcc6be2be7a0c6cf5e01
#
_entry.id   c55705fdf7dbdcc6be2be7a0c6cf5e01
#
_cell.length_a   1.000
_cell.length_b   1.000
_cell.length_c   1.000
_cell.angle_alpha   90.00
_cell.angle_beta   90.00
_cell.angle_gamma   90.00
#
_symmetry.space_group_name_H-M   'P 1'
#
loop_
_entity.id
_entity.type
_entity.pdbx_description
1 polymer ?
#
loop_
_entity_poly.entity_id
_entity_poly.type
_entity_poly.pdbx_seq_one_letter_code
_entity_poly.pdbx_strand_id
1 'polypeptide(L)'
;MPTREELLEEERKLRRLRIIVDMTRNMILQQPINYEEAYELVKFVKREALQLFPGKEETFDIIYRPRFNRLLNEKFGYRLATNLHE
;
A
#
# COMPACT_ATOMS: atom_id res chain seq x y z
N MET A 1 -1.56 22.81 19.58
CA MET A 1 -0.49 21.80 19.71
C MET A 1 -1.09 20.48 20.13
N PRO A 2 -0.72 19.37 19.49
CA PRO A 2 -1.20 18.06 19.93
C PRO A 2 -0.61 17.70 21.30
N THR A 3 -1.38 16.94 22.08
CA THR A 3 -0.91 16.46 23.37
C THR A 3 0.08 15.32 23.15
N ARG A 4 0.80 14.95 24.24
CA ARG A 4 1.70 13.81 24.20
C ARG A 4 0.96 12.51 23.84
N GLU A 5 -0.24 12.34 24.39
CA GLU A 5 -1.05 11.17 24.11
C GLU A 5 -1.46 11.10 22.65
N GLU A 6 -1.83 12.24 22.06
CA GLU A 6 -2.16 12.31 20.63
C GLU A 6 -0.96 11.96 19.76
N LEU A 7 0.22 12.44 20.13
CA LEU A 7 1.45 12.12 19.40
C LEU A 7 1.80 10.64 19.48
N LEU A 8 1.61 10.03 20.65
CA LEU A 8 1.87 8.60 20.83
C LEU A 8 0.90 7.76 20.02
N GLU A 9 -0.37 8.16 19.96
CA GLU A 9 -1.36 7.46 19.16
C GLU A 9 -1.04 7.58 17.68
N GLU A 10 -0.60 8.76 17.23
CA GLU A 10 -0.18 8.99 15.85
C GLU A 10 0.98 8.06 15.49
N GLU A 11 1.95 7.93 16.40
CA GLU A 11 3.08 7.02 16.19
C GLU A 11 2.66 5.56 16.07
N ARG A 12 1.69 5.14 16.89
CA ARG A 12 1.15 3.78 16.82
C ARG A 12 0.48 3.51 15.48
N LYS A 13 -0.30 4.47 15.00
CA LYS A 13 -0.99 4.35 13.71
C LYS A 13 0.02 4.26 12.57
N LEU A 14 1.05 5.11 12.61
CA LEU A 14 2.09 5.08 11.59
C LEU A 14 2.86 3.78 11.60
N ARG A 15 3.16 3.25 12.79
CA ARG A 15 3.84 1.96 12.91
C ARG A 15 2.97 0.83 12.35
N ARG A 16 1.68 0.84 12.69
CA ARG A 16 0.76 -0.16 12.19
C ARG A 16 0.66 -0.11 10.67
N LEU A 17 0.55 1.09 10.11
CA LEU A 17 0.50 1.24 8.66
C LEU A 17 1.77 0.73 8.01
N ARG A 18 2.93 1.03 8.58
CA ARG A 18 4.22 0.56 8.07
C ARG A 18 4.29 -0.95 8.06
N ILE A 19 3.81 -1.61 9.13
CA ILE A 19 3.79 -3.06 9.21
C ILE A 19 2.88 -3.64 8.12
N ILE A 20 1.70 -3.08 7.93
CA ILE A 20 0.75 -3.54 6.91
C ILE A 20 1.35 -3.39 5.52
N VAL A 21 1.98 -2.25 5.24
CA VAL A 21 2.63 -2.00 3.95
C VAL A 21 3.75 -3.01 3.71
N ASP A 22 4.62 -3.22 4.71
CA ASP A 22 5.75 -4.14 4.58
C ASP A 22 5.30 -5.59 4.39
N MET A 23 4.29 -6.02 5.14
CA MET A 23 3.75 -7.37 5.01
C MET A 23 3.14 -7.57 3.63
N THR A 24 2.38 -6.61 3.15
CA THR A 24 1.75 -6.69 1.83
C THR A 24 2.80 -6.73 0.73
N ARG A 25 3.83 -5.89 0.86
CA ARG A 25 4.93 -5.88 -0.08
C ARG A 25 5.62 -7.24 -0.15
N ASN A 26 5.89 -7.83 1.02
CA ASN A 26 6.53 -9.15 1.08
C ASN A 26 5.65 -10.24 0.48
N MET A 27 4.35 -10.18 0.73
CA MET A 27 3.40 -11.14 0.15
C MET A 27 3.40 -11.04 -1.38
N ILE A 28 3.37 -9.82 -1.91
CA ILE A 28 3.37 -9.62 -3.36
C ILE A 28 4.65 -10.17 -3.98
N LEU A 29 5.80 -9.92 -3.33
CA LEU A 29 7.10 -10.34 -3.88
C LEU A 29 7.34 -11.83 -3.76
N GLN A 30 6.92 -12.46 -2.65
CA GLN A 30 7.34 -13.81 -2.31
C GLN A 30 6.30 -14.87 -2.58
N GLN A 31 5.03 -14.54 -2.63
CA GLN A 31 3.97 -15.52 -2.84
C GLN A 31 3.68 -15.70 -4.33
N PRO A 32 3.29 -16.91 -4.74
CA PRO A 32 2.94 -17.17 -6.15
C PRO A 32 1.52 -16.70 -6.46
N ILE A 33 1.30 -15.39 -6.39
CA ILE A 33 0.00 -14.78 -6.66
C ILE A 33 0.01 -14.13 -8.03
N ASN A 34 -1.18 -14.00 -8.62
CA ASN A 34 -1.31 -13.33 -9.90
C ASN A 34 -1.50 -11.82 -9.71
N TYR A 35 -1.56 -11.07 -10.81
CA TYR A 35 -1.67 -9.62 -10.78
C TYR A 35 -2.95 -9.17 -10.08
N GLU A 36 -4.07 -9.82 -10.36
CA GLU A 36 -5.35 -9.46 -9.78
C GLU A 36 -5.34 -9.62 -8.26
N GLU A 37 -4.75 -10.71 -7.78
CA GLU A 37 -4.61 -10.95 -6.34
C GLU A 37 -3.70 -9.90 -5.69
N ALA A 38 -2.60 -9.58 -6.35
CA ALA A 38 -1.68 -8.55 -5.85
C ALA A 38 -2.37 -7.18 -5.79
N TYR A 39 -3.15 -6.86 -6.82
CA TYR A 39 -3.89 -5.60 -6.85
C TYR A 39 -4.93 -5.52 -5.72
N GLU A 40 -5.60 -6.65 -5.44
CA GLU A 40 -6.54 -6.71 -4.31
C GLU A 40 -5.84 -6.45 -2.98
N LEU A 41 -4.60 -6.94 -2.82
CA LEU A 41 -3.83 -6.66 -1.62
C LEU A 41 -3.51 -5.17 -1.49
N VAL A 42 -3.20 -4.50 -2.59
CA VAL A 42 -2.95 -3.06 -2.59
C VAL A 42 -4.20 -2.30 -2.16
N LYS A 43 -5.36 -2.70 -2.67
CA LYS A 43 -6.63 -2.09 -2.28
C LYS A 43 -6.92 -2.32 -0.80
N PHE A 44 -6.59 -3.49 -0.29
CA PHE A 44 -6.73 -3.79 1.14
C PHE A 44 -5.89 -2.84 1.98
N VAL A 45 -4.63 -2.61 1.59
CA VAL A 45 -3.75 -1.69 2.32
C VAL A 45 -4.35 -0.29 2.34
N LYS A 46 -4.89 0.16 1.21
CA LYS A 46 -5.51 1.49 1.16
C LYS A 46 -6.69 1.58 2.12
N ARG A 47 -7.55 0.57 2.15
CA ARG A 47 -8.68 0.55 3.07
C ARG A 47 -8.22 0.61 4.53
N GLU A 48 -7.21 -0.16 4.88
CA GLU A 48 -6.67 -0.16 6.24
C GLU A 48 -6.03 1.19 6.59
N ALA A 49 -5.30 1.77 5.65
CA ALA A 49 -4.70 3.08 5.84
C ALA A 49 -5.77 4.15 6.11
N LEU A 50 -6.87 4.10 5.39
CA LEU A 50 -7.95 5.08 5.56
C LEU A 50 -8.76 4.86 6.83
N GLN A 51 -8.74 3.65 7.39
CA GLN A 51 -9.31 3.42 8.71
C GLN A 51 -8.44 4.04 9.79
N LEU A 52 -7.12 3.96 9.63
CA LEU A 52 -6.19 4.56 10.57
C LEU A 52 -6.15 6.09 10.45
N PHE A 53 -6.23 6.59 9.23
CA PHE A 53 -6.12 8.01 8.92
C PHE A 53 -7.28 8.44 8.02
N PRO A 54 -8.48 8.63 8.58
CA PRO A 54 -9.64 9.02 7.79
C PRO A 54 -9.42 10.34 7.03
N GLY A 55 -9.90 10.41 5.80
CA GLY A 55 -9.80 11.61 4.99
C GLY A 55 -8.44 11.82 4.34
N LYS A 56 -7.54 10.85 4.39
CA LYS A 56 -6.19 10.98 3.83
C LYS A 56 -6.01 10.18 2.53
N GLU A 57 -7.06 10.06 1.73
CA GLU A 57 -7.02 9.32 0.48
C GLU A 57 -5.99 9.89 -0.49
N GLU A 58 -6.00 11.22 -0.65
CA GLU A 58 -5.06 11.88 -1.55
C GLU A 58 -3.62 11.67 -1.09
N THR A 59 -3.39 11.77 0.22
CA THR A 59 -2.06 11.54 0.79
C THR A 59 -1.59 10.11 0.51
N PHE A 60 -2.46 9.13 0.69
CA PHE A 60 -2.13 7.74 0.38
C PHE A 60 -1.77 7.58 -1.09
N ASP A 61 -2.57 8.15 -1.98
CA ASP A 61 -2.35 8.02 -3.41
C ASP A 61 -1.04 8.69 -3.85
N ILE A 62 -0.65 9.78 -3.19
CA ILE A 62 0.60 10.47 -3.50
C ILE A 62 1.81 9.68 -3.01
N ILE A 63 1.75 9.12 -1.81
CA ILE A 63 2.90 8.49 -1.16
C ILE A 63 3.04 7.01 -1.53
N TYR A 64 1.96 6.24 -1.41
CA TYR A 64 2.03 4.78 -1.48
C TYR A 64 1.66 4.21 -2.83
N ARG A 65 0.73 4.82 -3.55
CA ARG A 65 0.30 4.30 -4.84
C ARG A 65 1.46 4.17 -5.84
N PRO A 66 2.34 5.17 -5.97
CA PRO A 66 3.48 5.02 -6.88
C PRO A 66 4.42 3.89 -6.46
N ARG A 67 4.60 3.68 -5.16
CA ARG A 67 5.45 2.60 -4.65
C ARG A 67 4.88 1.23 -4.98
N PHE A 68 3.58 1.05 -4.79
CA PHE A 68 2.92 -0.21 -5.13
C PHE A 68 2.86 -0.43 -6.63
N ASN A 69 2.62 0.62 -7.40
CA ASN A 69 2.63 0.52 -8.86
C ASN A 69 4.00 0.06 -9.36
N ARG A 70 5.05 0.59 -8.78
CA ARG A 70 6.42 0.18 -9.13
C ARG A 70 6.64 -1.29 -8.78
N LEU A 71 6.18 -1.71 -7.60
CA LEU A 71 6.31 -3.08 -7.15
C LEU A 71 5.56 -4.04 -8.08
N LEU A 72 4.33 -3.70 -8.43
CA LEU A 72 3.53 -4.48 -9.36
C LEU A 72 4.18 -4.55 -10.74
N ASN A 73 4.74 -3.41 -11.18
CA ASN A 73 5.41 -3.35 -12.46
C ASN A 73 6.68 -4.20 -12.47
N GLU A 74 7.43 -4.22 -11.39
CA GLU A 74 8.63 -5.06 -11.27
C GLU A 74 8.28 -6.55 -11.32
N LYS A 75 7.23 -6.96 -10.60
CA LYS A 75 6.85 -8.36 -10.55
C LYS A 75 6.12 -8.82 -11.82
N PHE A 76 5.24 -7.98 -12.34
CA PHE A 76 4.36 -8.33 -13.47
C PHE A 76 4.63 -7.47 -14.70
N GLY A 77 5.82 -6.87 -14.80
CA GLY A 77 6.12 -5.85 -15.81
C GLY A 77 5.86 -6.29 -17.24
N TYR A 78 6.23 -7.53 -17.57
CA TYR A 78 6.00 -8.05 -18.91
C TYR A 78 4.51 -8.06 -19.24
N ARG A 79 3.67 -8.51 -18.32
CA ARG A 79 2.23 -8.55 -18.51
C ARG A 79 1.65 -7.15 -18.61
N LEU A 80 2.11 -6.23 -17.77
CA LEU A 80 1.64 -4.85 -17.81
C LEU A 80 2.05 -4.15 -19.10
N ALA A 81 3.28 -4.38 -19.54
CA ALA A 81 3.75 -3.83 -20.81
C ALA A 81 2.92 -4.33 -21.98
N THR A 82 2.57 -5.62 -21.98
CA THR A 82 1.71 -6.20 -23.01
C THR A 82 0.33 -5.56 -23.00
N ASN A 83 -0.23 -5.36 -21.82
CA ASN A 83 -1.56 -4.74 -21.68
C ASN A 83 -1.56 -3.29 -22.17
N LEU A 84 -0.46 -2.58 -21.95
CA LEU A 84 -0.35 -1.19 -22.38
C LEU A 84 -0.31 -1.03 -23.90
N HIS A 85 0.06 -2.08 -24.61
CA HIS A 85 0.11 -2.08 -26.08
C HIS A 85 -1.19 -2.49 -26.72
N GLU A 86 -2.15 -2.88 -25.93
CA GLU A 86 -3.49 -3.21 -26.39
C GLU A 86 -4.40 -2.01 -26.22
#